data_3841452e47ed64b5fbef707c7634c51e
#
_entry.id   3841452e47ed64b5fbef707c7634c51e
#
_cell.length_a   1.000
_cell.length_b   1.000
_cell.length_c   1.000
_cell.angle_alpha   90.00
_cell.angle_beta   90.00
_cell.angle_gamma   90.00
#
_symmetry.space_group_name_H-M   'P 1'
#
loop_
_entity.id
_entity.type
_entity.pdbx_description
1 polymer ?
#
loop_
_entity_poly.entity_id
_entity_poly.type
_entity_poly.pdbx_seq_one_letter_code
_entity_poly.pdbx_strand_id
1 'polypeptide(L)'
;MAEISFDFQQYIKMRKGAENALARSGAAYAYPGDQKVLRALGRVTPVTLAVEATVRLWKNVAKSEILGTSVKVTDKQFPELNALATECASRLHIATPTIYVYPDVGVLNAHTFGTNDDSYIVLNGVLVDHLTTEELRFVVGHECGHIQNNHVVYMTALYYLMYSANMFIRWVVTPAVMALQSWTRRAEITCDRAGVICCGDLNAALSALTKLALGSSKLAERLDVEEYLKQLEESQEGAGRMMELFHSHPYLPKRVEALRLFAQTHYFLKAADLDPEGTEGKSLAWCDAQVKRLVSIFAGKGKPEATTTEVTDGAEAGADPQSDEREEER
;
A
#
# COMPACT_ATOMS: atom_id res chain seq x y z
N MET A 1 -2.21 -25.00 38.74
CA MET A 1 -2.03 -24.96 37.28
C MET A 1 -3.30 -24.34 36.71
N ALA A 2 -3.22 -23.11 36.22
CA ALA A 2 -4.37 -22.46 35.62
C ALA A 2 -4.63 -23.11 34.24
N GLU A 3 -5.80 -23.67 34.05
CA GLU A 3 -6.29 -24.20 32.80
C GLU A 3 -6.46 -23.01 31.83
N ILE A 4 -5.59 -22.95 30.80
CA ILE A 4 -5.76 -21.96 29.72
C ILE A 4 -6.85 -22.49 28.81
N SER A 5 -8.09 -22.08 29.09
CA SER A 5 -9.23 -22.32 28.20
C SER A 5 -9.10 -21.40 26.99
N PHE A 6 -8.67 -21.95 25.87
CA PHE A 6 -8.71 -21.26 24.57
C PHE A 6 -10.16 -21.30 24.04
N ASP A 7 -10.91 -20.22 24.28
CA ASP A 7 -12.20 -20.05 23.60
C ASP A 7 -11.96 -19.59 22.14
N PHE A 8 -11.91 -20.56 21.23
CA PHE A 8 -11.71 -20.36 19.80
C PHE A 8 -12.80 -19.46 19.19
N GLN A 9 -14.01 -19.46 19.73
CA GLN A 9 -15.09 -18.58 19.27
C GLN A 9 -14.86 -17.13 19.69
N GLN A 10 -14.32 -16.90 20.87
CA GLN A 10 -13.95 -15.58 21.35
C GLN A 10 -12.74 -15.03 20.58
N TYR A 11 -11.76 -15.86 20.28
CA TYR A 11 -10.63 -15.53 19.42
C TYR A 11 -11.07 -15.10 18.01
N ILE A 12 -11.98 -15.88 17.39
CA ILE A 12 -12.55 -15.52 16.05
C ILE A 12 -13.36 -14.22 16.12
N LYS A 13 -14.14 -13.99 17.19
CA LYS A 13 -14.89 -12.73 17.35
C LYS A 13 -13.98 -11.53 17.54
N MET A 14 -12.90 -11.66 18.33
CA MET A 14 -11.92 -10.59 18.51
C MET A 14 -11.16 -10.31 17.22
N ARG A 15 -10.73 -11.35 16.50
CA ARG A 15 -10.07 -11.23 15.20
C ARG A 15 -10.99 -10.56 14.16
N LYS A 16 -12.21 -11.01 14.01
CA LYS A 16 -13.21 -10.36 13.12
C LYS A 16 -13.53 -8.92 13.53
N GLY A 17 -13.51 -8.61 14.82
CA GLY A 17 -13.69 -7.24 15.33
C GLY A 17 -12.53 -6.32 14.95
N ALA A 18 -11.29 -6.78 15.11
CA ALA A 18 -10.09 -6.06 14.72
C ALA A 18 -9.98 -5.93 13.18
N GLU A 19 -10.25 -6.99 12.44
CA GLU A 19 -10.29 -7.00 10.96
C GLU A 19 -11.36 -6.03 10.43
N ASN A 20 -12.55 -5.99 11.05
CA ASN A 20 -13.60 -5.03 10.69
C ASN A 20 -13.23 -3.58 11.00
N ALA A 21 -12.45 -3.32 12.05
CA ALA A 21 -11.96 -1.98 12.37
C ALA A 21 -10.88 -1.53 11.37
N LEU A 22 -9.91 -2.39 11.06
CA LEU A 22 -8.90 -2.15 10.02
C LEU A 22 -9.53 -2.00 8.63
N ALA A 23 -10.49 -2.87 8.29
CA ALA A 23 -11.22 -2.77 7.02
C ALA A 23 -12.02 -1.47 6.87
N ARG A 24 -12.36 -0.80 7.98
CA ARG A 24 -13.05 0.49 7.96
C ARG A 24 -12.13 1.70 7.85
N SER A 25 -10.94 1.64 8.44
CA SER A 25 -10.02 2.79 8.54
C SER A 25 -8.69 2.60 7.78
N GLY A 26 -8.29 1.37 7.46
CA GLY A 26 -6.95 1.04 6.99
C GLY A 26 -5.89 1.16 8.08
N ALA A 27 -4.64 0.87 7.76
CA ALA A 27 -3.52 1.10 8.64
C ALA A 27 -3.33 2.62 8.89
N ALA A 28 -2.75 3.00 10.03
CA ALA A 28 -2.56 4.41 10.40
C ALA A 28 -1.70 5.18 9.39
N TYR A 29 -0.77 4.51 8.72
CA TYR A 29 0.07 5.08 7.65
C TYR A 29 -0.60 5.11 6.29
N ALA A 30 -1.76 4.42 6.11
CA ALA A 30 -2.39 4.25 4.81
C ALA A 30 -2.77 5.59 4.17
N TYR A 31 -2.57 5.69 2.85
CA TYR A 31 -2.97 6.87 2.11
C TYR A 31 -4.51 6.98 2.07
N PRO A 32 -5.11 8.08 2.56
CA PRO A 32 -6.57 8.18 2.68
C PRO A 32 -7.31 8.06 1.35
N GLY A 33 -6.64 8.43 0.23
CA GLY A 33 -7.17 8.30 -1.12
C GLY A 33 -7.41 6.85 -1.53
N ASP A 34 -6.56 5.92 -1.07
CA ASP A 34 -6.70 4.49 -1.26
C ASP A 34 -7.98 3.98 -0.59
N GLN A 35 -8.09 4.14 0.72
CA GLN A 35 -9.22 3.66 1.51
C GLN A 35 -10.58 4.24 1.07
N LYS A 36 -10.58 5.52 0.63
CA LYS A 36 -11.78 6.16 0.11
C LYS A 36 -12.27 5.49 -1.17
N VAL A 37 -11.36 5.20 -2.10
CA VAL A 37 -11.71 4.58 -3.38
C VAL A 37 -12.07 3.11 -3.18
N LEU A 38 -11.34 2.37 -2.35
CA LEU A 38 -11.65 0.97 -2.03
C LEU A 38 -13.08 0.80 -1.51
N ARG A 39 -13.50 1.67 -0.58
CA ARG A 39 -14.88 1.69 -0.07
C ARG A 39 -15.92 2.02 -1.14
N ALA A 40 -15.59 2.87 -2.09
CA ALA A 40 -16.47 3.19 -3.22
C ALA A 40 -16.60 2.01 -4.18
N LEU A 41 -15.50 1.29 -4.46
CA LEU A 41 -15.46 0.11 -5.33
C LEU A 41 -16.36 -1.02 -4.81
N GLY A 42 -16.43 -1.22 -3.50
CA GLY A 42 -17.33 -2.20 -2.88
C GLY A 42 -18.84 -1.93 -3.12
N ARG A 43 -19.19 -0.79 -3.70
CA ARG A 43 -20.58 -0.44 -4.09
C ARG A 43 -20.82 -0.53 -5.60
N VAL A 44 -19.80 -0.87 -6.37
CA VAL A 44 -19.87 -0.98 -7.84
C VAL A 44 -20.19 -2.42 -8.23
N THR A 45 -21.40 -2.70 -8.68
CA THR A 45 -21.88 -4.07 -8.98
C THR A 45 -20.93 -4.87 -9.87
N PRO A 46 -20.39 -4.38 -10.99
CA PRO A 46 -19.43 -5.15 -11.78
C PRO A 46 -18.15 -5.55 -11.01
N VAL A 47 -17.69 -4.70 -10.09
CA VAL A 47 -16.52 -4.98 -9.26
C VAL A 47 -16.85 -6.04 -8.20
N THR A 48 -17.99 -5.94 -7.53
CA THR A 48 -18.39 -6.93 -6.52
C THR A 48 -18.59 -8.31 -7.13
N LEU A 49 -19.21 -8.39 -8.31
CA LEU A 49 -19.34 -9.65 -9.04
C LEU A 49 -18.00 -10.26 -9.44
N ALA A 50 -17.06 -9.43 -9.89
CA ALA A 50 -15.69 -9.86 -10.21
C ALA A 50 -14.95 -10.40 -8.96
N VAL A 51 -15.08 -9.72 -7.82
CA VAL A 51 -14.52 -10.17 -6.55
C VAL A 51 -15.12 -11.51 -6.10
N GLU A 52 -16.44 -11.66 -6.17
CA GLU A 52 -17.11 -12.93 -5.83
C GLU A 52 -16.66 -14.10 -6.75
N ALA A 53 -16.55 -13.84 -8.04
CA ALA A 53 -16.04 -14.83 -9.00
C ALA A 53 -14.58 -15.20 -8.69
N THR A 54 -13.74 -14.22 -8.33
CA THR A 54 -12.34 -14.41 -7.93
C THR A 54 -12.25 -15.31 -6.69
N VAL A 55 -13.02 -15.06 -5.66
CA VAL A 55 -13.03 -15.88 -4.43
C VAL A 55 -13.37 -17.34 -4.75
N ARG A 56 -14.34 -17.58 -5.64
CA ARG A 56 -14.70 -18.93 -6.09
C ARG A 56 -13.57 -19.60 -6.87
N LEU A 57 -12.98 -18.88 -7.82
CA LEU A 57 -11.90 -19.38 -8.64
C LEU A 57 -10.66 -19.69 -7.79
N TRP A 58 -10.32 -18.81 -6.86
CA TRP A 58 -9.22 -19.00 -5.94
C TRP A 58 -9.33 -20.29 -5.15
N LYS A 59 -10.47 -20.51 -4.52
CA LYS A 59 -10.72 -21.71 -3.70
C LYS A 59 -10.62 -23.01 -4.50
N ASN A 60 -11.00 -22.98 -5.77
CA ASN A 60 -11.15 -24.21 -6.57
C ASN A 60 -9.93 -24.55 -7.44
N VAL A 61 -9.15 -23.56 -7.90
CA VAL A 61 -8.14 -23.77 -8.94
C VAL A 61 -6.81 -23.09 -8.61
N ALA A 62 -6.80 -21.77 -8.45
CA ALA A 62 -5.56 -20.99 -8.44
C ALA A 62 -4.60 -21.33 -7.29
N LYS A 63 -5.16 -21.64 -6.13
CA LYS A 63 -4.35 -22.08 -4.97
C LYS A 63 -3.57 -23.35 -5.26
N SER A 64 -4.18 -24.32 -5.93
CA SER A 64 -3.54 -25.59 -6.28
C SER A 64 -2.42 -25.41 -7.30
N GLU A 65 -2.57 -24.45 -8.21
CA GLU A 65 -1.55 -24.12 -9.21
C GLU A 65 -0.29 -23.55 -8.52
N ILE A 66 -0.45 -22.57 -7.62
CA ILE A 66 0.68 -22.01 -6.86
C ILE A 66 1.38 -23.09 -6.05
N LEU A 67 0.63 -23.94 -5.35
CA LEU A 67 1.20 -25.04 -4.56
C LEU A 67 1.96 -26.05 -5.41
N GLY A 68 1.56 -26.25 -6.67
CA GLY A 68 2.21 -27.19 -7.60
C GLY A 68 3.44 -26.64 -8.33
N THR A 69 3.54 -25.30 -8.47
CA THR A 69 4.57 -24.65 -9.29
C THR A 69 5.60 -23.86 -8.50
N SER A 70 5.36 -23.62 -7.21
CA SER A 70 6.19 -22.78 -6.36
C SER A 70 6.74 -23.53 -5.14
N VAL A 71 7.82 -23.02 -4.59
CA VAL A 71 8.48 -23.61 -3.41
C VAL A 71 8.11 -22.80 -2.17
N LYS A 72 7.54 -23.48 -1.15
CA LYS A 72 7.11 -22.83 0.09
C LYS A 72 8.32 -22.41 0.93
N VAL A 73 8.32 -21.18 1.43
CA VAL A 73 9.29 -20.69 2.42
C VAL A 73 8.91 -21.19 3.81
N THR A 74 9.86 -21.72 4.55
CA THR A 74 9.71 -22.22 5.92
C THR A 74 11.01 -22.00 6.70
N ASP A 75 10.99 -22.26 8.00
CA ASP A 75 12.18 -22.26 8.86
C ASP A 75 13.27 -23.26 8.44
N LYS A 76 12.89 -24.33 7.72
CA LYS A 76 13.81 -25.34 7.19
C LYS A 76 14.21 -25.10 5.73
N GLN A 77 13.47 -24.27 5.03
CA GLN A 77 13.63 -24.00 3.61
C GLN A 77 13.57 -22.50 3.37
N PHE A 78 14.69 -21.90 3.06
CA PHE A 78 14.89 -20.44 2.96
C PHE A 78 14.64 -19.72 4.31
N PRO A 79 15.33 -20.09 5.41
CA PRO A 79 15.09 -19.54 6.74
C PRO A 79 15.26 -18.02 6.80
N GLU A 80 16.15 -17.45 5.99
CA GLU A 80 16.38 -15.99 5.92
C GLU A 80 15.14 -15.26 5.39
N LEU A 81 14.48 -15.78 4.36
CA LEU A 81 13.24 -15.21 3.84
C LEU A 81 12.08 -15.37 4.84
N ASN A 82 12.04 -16.50 5.57
CA ASN A 82 11.04 -16.71 6.60
C ASN A 82 11.21 -15.73 7.77
N ALA A 83 12.44 -15.51 8.21
CA ALA A 83 12.77 -14.54 9.26
C ALA A 83 12.37 -13.11 8.82
N LEU A 84 12.75 -12.73 7.59
CA LEU A 84 12.42 -11.42 7.01
C LEU A 84 10.90 -11.20 6.94
N ALA A 85 10.13 -12.19 6.52
CA ALA A 85 8.67 -12.12 6.51
C ALA A 85 8.08 -11.94 7.91
N THR A 86 8.64 -12.64 8.89
CA THR A 86 8.22 -12.56 10.30
C THR A 86 8.53 -11.18 10.89
N GLU A 87 9.67 -10.60 10.59
CA GLU A 87 10.03 -9.24 10.99
C GLU A 87 9.09 -8.19 10.39
N CYS A 88 8.81 -8.26 9.07
CA CYS A 88 7.86 -7.36 8.40
C CYS A 88 6.46 -7.48 9.01
N ALA A 89 5.97 -8.70 9.22
CA ALA A 89 4.67 -8.96 9.82
C ALA A 89 4.58 -8.40 11.25
N SER A 90 5.64 -8.55 12.05
CA SER A 90 5.73 -8.00 13.40
C SER A 90 5.67 -6.47 13.40
N ARG A 91 6.45 -5.80 12.52
CA ARG A 91 6.44 -4.33 12.39
C ARG A 91 5.08 -3.78 11.97
N LEU A 92 4.37 -4.51 11.12
CA LEU A 92 3.04 -4.12 10.64
C LEU A 92 1.89 -4.67 11.52
N HIS A 93 2.19 -5.41 12.59
CA HIS A 93 1.20 -6.01 13.50
C HIS A 93 0.18 -6.90 12.79
N ILE A 94 0.65 -7.73 11.84
CA ILE A 94 -0.17 -8.74 11.15
C ILE A 94 0.35 -10.15 11.45
N ALA A 95 -0.43 -11.18 11.10
CA ALA A 95 0.06 -12.55 11.10
C ALA A 95 1.11 -12.73 10.02
N THR A 96 2.17 -13.51 10.29
CA THR A 96 3.20 -13.81 9.29
C THR A 96 2.58 -14.47 8.07
N PRO A 97 2.68 -13.87 6.87
CA PRO A 97 2.12 -14.44 5.66
C PRO A 97 2.92 -15.65 5.19
N THR A 98 2.27 -16.58 4.51
CA THR A 98 2.99 -17.65 3.82
C THR A 98 3.60 -17.09 2.55
N ILE A 99 4.92 -17.33 2.37
CA ILE A 99 5.64 -16.96 1.15
C ILE A 99 5.91 -18.19 0.30
N TYR A 100 5.79 -18.04 -1.00
CA TYR A 100 6.23 -18.98 -2.01
C TYR A 100 7.25 -18.33 -2.93
N VAL A 101 8.29 -19.08 -3.31
CA VAL A 101 9.26 -18.68 -4.34
C VAL A 101 8.85 -19.35 -5.65
N TYR A 102 8.58 -18.55 -6.66
CA TYR A 102 8.24 -19.02 -8.01
C TYR A 102 9.49 -18.99 -8.90
N PRO A 103 9.75 -20.07 -9.67
CA PRO A 103 10.96 -20.21 -10.48
C PRO A 103 10.86 -19.43 -11.79
N ASP A 104 10.66 -18.11 -11.71
CA ASP A 104 10.71 -17.21 -12.87
C ASP A 104 12.05 -16.49 -12.91
N VAL A 105 12.73 -16.59 -14.04
CA VAL A 105 14.06 -15.99 -14.27
C VAL A 105 13.99 -14.72 -15.12
N GLY A 106 12.80 -14.31 -15.57
CA GLY A 106 12.65 -13.23 -16.54
C GLY A 106 12.23 -11.89 -15.95
N VAL A 107 11.60 -11.87 -14.78
CA VAL A 107 11.00 -10.65 -14.23
C VAL A 107 11.29 -10.51 -12.75
N LEU A 108 11.86 -9.35 -12.37
CA LEU A 108 12.00 -8.94 -10.98
C LEU A 108 10.62 -8.53 -10.45
N ASN A 109 9.90 -9.45 -9.82
CA ASN A 109 8.55 -9.17 -9.33
C ASN A 109 8.18 -9.96 -8.09
N ALA A 110 7.27 -9.39 -7.31
CA ALA A 110 6.58 -10.02 -6.21
C ALA A 110 5.08 -9.69 -6.34
N HIS A 111 4.21 -10.56 -5.85
CA HIS A 111 2.79 -10.28 -5.79
C HIS A 111 2.13 -10.98 -4.62
N THR A 112 1.06 -10.38 -4.13
CA THR A 112 0.16 -11.01 -3.17
C THR A 112 -1.09 -11.51 -3.89
N PHE A 113 -1.37 -12.81 -3.76
CA PHE A 113 -2.52 -13.47 -4.33
C PHE A 113 -3.44 -14.06 -3.27
N GLY A 114 -4.71 -14.21 -3.62
CA GLY A 114 -5.69 -14.92 -2.83
C GLY A 114 -6.92 -14.10 -2.48
N THR A 115 -7.36 -14.30 -1.26
CA THR A 115 -8.44 -13.54 -0.62
C THR A 115 -7.90 -12.89 0.66
N ASN A 116 -8.66 -11.99 1.27
CA ASN A 116 -8.21 -11.37 2.53
C ASN A 116 -8.04 -12.37 3.69
N ASP A 117 -8.73 -13.52 3.63
CA ASP A 117 -8.66 -14.58 4.65
C ASP A 117 -7.64 -15.68 4.31
N ASP A 118 -7.25 -15.80 3.05
CA ASP A 118 -6.39 -16.87 2.54
C ASP A 118 -5.48 -16.28 1.44
N SER A 119 -4.41 -15.63 1.87
CA SER A 119 -3.48 -14.90 1.01
C SER A 119 -2.07 -15.45 1.12
N TYR A 120 -1.32 -15.33 0.02
CA TYR A 120 0.07 -15.75 -0.11
C TYR A 120 0.86 -14.66 -0.81
N ILE A 121 2.11 -14.49 -0.39
CA ILE A 121 3.09 -13.69 -1.14
C ILE A 121 3.85 -14.65 -2.05
N VAL A 122 3.94 -14.30 -3.33
CA VAL A 122 4.74 -15.03 -4.32
C VAL A 122 5.90 -14.14 -4.73
N LEU A 123 7.12 -14.60 -4.49
CA LEU A 123 8.36 -13.93 -4.89
C LEU A 123 8.94 -14.66 -6.10
N ASN A 124 9.25 -13.97 -7.17
CA ASN A 124 10.05 -14.53 -8.24
C ASN A 124 11.48 -14.78 -7.74
N GLY A 125 12.03 -15.96 -7.98
CA GLY A 125 13.33 -16.38 -7.43
C GLY A 125 14.47 -15.42 -7.76
N VAL A 126 14.42 -14.80 -8.93
CA VAL A 126 15.39 -13.80 -9.39
C VAL A 126 15.49 -12.55 -8.48
N LEU A 127 14.45 -12.24 -7.68
CA LEU A 127 14.51 -11.16 -6.69
C LEU A 127 15.59 -11.39 -5.64
N VAL A 128 15.73 -12.64 -5.18
CA VAL A 128 16.69 -13.00 -4.14
C VAL A 128 18.13 -12.80 -4.60
N ASP A 129 18.39 -13.01 -5.90
CA ASP A 129 19.72 -12.84 -6.48
C ASP A 129 20.09 -11.36 -6.77
N HIS A 130 19.08 -10.51 -6.95
CA HIS A 130 19.28 -9.12 -7.40
C HIS A 130 19.09 -8.07 -6.31
N LEU A 131 18.42 -8.40 -5.23
CA LEU A 131 18.11 -7.47 -4.14
C LEU A 131 18.96 -7.77 -2.90
N THR A 132 19.38 -6.73 -2.22
CA THR A 132 19.96 -6.84 -0.88
C THR A 132 18.87 -7.24 0.13
N THR A 133 19.28 -7.64 1.34
CA THR A 133 18.33 -7.98 2.40
C THR A 133 17.39 -6.82 2.73
N GLU A 134 17.87 -5.58 2.76
CA GLU A 134 17.05 -4.41 3.04
C GLU A 134 16.07 -4.10 1.91
N GLU A 135 16.50 -4.25 0.66
CA GLU A 135 15.65 -4.13 -0.50
C GLU A 135 14.56 -5.22 -0.54
N LEU A 136 14.91 -6.47 -0.21
CA LEU A 136 13.93 -7.56 -0.05
C LEU A 136 12.95 -7.27 1.09
N ARG A 137 13.44 -6.67 2.19
CA ARG A 137 12.59 -6.26 3.31
C ARG A 137 11.58 -5.20 2.89
N PHE A 138 11.99 -4.25 2.05
CA PHE A 138 11.06 -3.29 1.46
C PHE A 138 10.00 -4.01 0.62
N VAL A 139 10.39 -4.92 -0.27
CA VAL A 139 9.45 -5.64 -1.17
C VAL A 139 8.48 -6.49 -0.36
N VAL A 140 8.97 -7.30 0.59
CA VAL A 140 8.09 -8.13 1.43
C VAL A 140 7.18 -7.26 2.32
N GLY A 141 7.70 -6.15 2.85
CA GLY A 141 6.90 -5.18 3.60
C GLY A 141 5.81 -4.53 2.76
N HIS A 142 6.08 -4.23 1.49
CA HIS A 142 5.11 -3.75 0.51
C HIS A 142 3.98 -4.76 0.32
N GLU A 143 4.31 -6.03 0.08
CA GLU A 143 3.33 -7.10 -0.07
C GLU A 143 2.51 -7.33 1.22
N CYS A 144 3.14 -7.25 2.39
CA CYS A 144 2.45 -7.24 3.68
C CYS A 144 1.48 -6.06 3.81
N GLY A 145 1.80 -4.91 3.22
CA GLY A 145 0.92 -3.74 3.14
C GLY A 145 -0.38 -4.05 2.41
N HIS A 146 -0.33 -4.81 1.31
CA HIS A 146 -1.54 -5.27 0.61
C HIS A 146 -2.41 -6.16 1.50
N ILE A 147 -1.81 -7.06 2.27
CA ILE A 147 -2.53 -7.93 3.20
C ILE A 147 -3.19 -7.10 4.31
N GLN A 148 -2.43 -6.22 4.96
CA GLN A 148 -2.92 -5.41 6.07
C GLN A 148 -4.09 -4.51 5.70
N ASN A 149 -4.08 -3.95 4.48
CA ASN A 149 -5.08 -3.00 4.01
C ASN A 149 -6.23 -3.65 3.21
N ASN A 150 -6.34 -4.98 3.20
CA ASN A 150 -7.39 -5.76 2.52
C ASN A 150 -7.46 -5.55 0.99
N HIS A 151 -6.30 -5.37 0.36
CA HIS A 151 -6.19 -5.17 -1.08
C HIS A 151 -6.26 -6.47 -1.89
N VAL A 152 -5.91 -7.60 -1.26
CA VAL A 152 -5.57 -8.86 -1.93
C VAL A 152 -6.64 -9.34 -2.89
N VAL A 153 -7.88 -9.41 -2.43
CA VAL A 153 -8.99 -9.93 -3.27
C VAL A 153 -9.26 -9.04 -4.49
N TYR A 154 -9.10 -7.73 -4.36
CA TYR A 154 -9.29 -6.79 -5.47
C TYR A 154 -8.13 -6.84 -6.48
N MET A 155 -6.89 -7.01 -5.99
CA MET A 155 -5.72 -7.21 -6.85
C MET A 155 -5.82 -8.52 -7.62
N THR A 156 -6.21 -9.60 -6.94
CA THR A 156 -6.44 -10.90 -7.57
C THR A 156 -7.58 -10.84 -8.59
N ALA A 157 -8.67 -10.12 -8.28
CA ALA A 157 -9.76 -9.89 -9.22
C ALA A 157 -9.30 -9.11 -10.46
N LEU A 158 -8.50 -8.06 -10.28
CA LEU A 158 -7.93 -7.29 -11.40
C LEU A 158 -7.07 -8.17 -12.29
N TYR A 159 -6.20 -9.01 -11.70
CA TYR A 159 -5.37 -9.95 -12.43
C TYR A 159 -6.22 -10.85 -13.33
N TYR A 160 -7.24 -11.52 -12.79
CA TYR A 160 -8.10 -12.40 -13.59
C TYR A 160 -8.91 -11.67 -14.65
N LEU A 161 -9.41 -10.47 -14.36
CA LEU A 161 -10.12 -9.66 -15.35
C LEU A 161 -9.24 -9.26 -16.52
N MET A 162 -7.95 -8.98 -16.27
CA MET A 162 -7.01 -8.59 -17.31
C MET A 162 -6.52 -9.76 -18.16
N TYR A 163 -6.25 -10.91 -17.55
CA TYR A 163 -5.55 -12.02 -18.20
C TYR A 163 -6.46 -13.17 -18.62
N SER A 164 -7.62 -13.35 -17.99
CA SER A 164 -8.50 -14.49 -18.25
C SER A 164 -9.74 -14.17 -19.09
N ALA A 165 -10.07 -12.88 -19.27
CA ALA A 165 -11.24 -12.48 -20.05
C ALA A 165 -10.97 -12.58 -21.55
N ASN A 166 -11.77 -13.37 -22.28
CA ASN A 166 -11.74 -13.38 -23.73
C ASN A 166 -12.21 -12.02 -24.31
N MET A 167 -11.96 -11.79 -25.59
CA MET A 167 -12.15 -10.49 -26.25
C MET A 167 -13.58 -9.91 -26.10
N PHE A 168 -14.62 -10.75 -26.06
CA PHE A 168 -16.01 -10.32 -25.90
C PHE A 168 -16.33 -9.88 -24.46
N ILE A 169 -15.79 -10.61 -23.48
CA ILE A 169 -15.99 -10.29 -22.06
C ILE A 169 -15.23 -9.01 -21.69
N ARG A 170 -14.08 -8.73 -22.33
CA ARG A 170 -13.28 -7.52 -22.05
C ARG A 170 -14.09 -6.23 -22.18
N TRP A 171 -14.97 -6.11 -23.16
CA TRP A 171 -15.82 -4.92 -23.30
C TRP A 171 -16.74 -4.70 -22.10
N VAL A 172 -17.31 -5.77 -21.57
CA VAL A 172 -18.22 -5.71 -20.42
C VAL A 172 -17.48 -5.38 -19.13
N VAL A 173 -16.27 -5.92 -18.94
CA VAL A 173 -15.49 -5.76 -17.70
C VAL A 173 -14.57 -4.53 -17.71
N THR A 174 -14.37 -3.86 -18.86
CA THR A 174 -13.48 -2.68 -18.99
C THR A 174 -13.76 -1.61 -17.93
N PRO A 175 -15.02 -1.21 -17.63
CA PRO A 175 -15.27 -0.20 -16.59
C PRO A 175 -14.81 -0.65 -15.21
N ALA A 176 -14.96 -1.94 -14.86
CA ALA A 176 -14.47 -2.49 -13.60
C ALA A 176 -12.94 -2.51 -13.57
N VAL A 177 -12.29 -2.91 -14.66
CA VAL A 177 -10.81 -2.89 -14.79
C VAL A 177 -10.29 -1.46 -14.61
N MET A 178 -10.85 -0.45 -15.30
CA MET A 178 -10.43 0.94 -15.16
C MET A 178 -10.61 1.48 -13.74
N ALA A 179 -11.72 1.13 -13.09
CA ALA A 179 -11.98 1.51 -11.71
C ALA A 179 -10.97 0.88 -10.74
N LEU A 180 -10.68 -0.40 -10.90
CA LEU A 180 -9.68 -1.13 -10.12
C LEU A 180 -8.27 -0.58 -10.37
N GLN A 181 -7.85 -0.34 -11.61
CA GLN A 181 -6.56 0.27 -11.93
C GLN A 181 -6.41 1.67 -11.33
N SER A 182 -7.49 2.47 -11.36
CA SER A 182 -7.49 3.78 -10.71
C SER A 182 -7.28 3.68 -9.20
N TRP A 183 -7.85 2.67 -8.56
CA TRP A 183 -7.64 2.40 -7.15
C TRP A 183 -6.23 1.86 -6.88
N THR A 184 -5.76 0.87 -7.64
CA THR A 184 -4.46 0.22 -7.46
C THR A 184 -3.33 1.25 -7.36
N ARG A 185 -3.33 2.28 -8.22
CA ARG A 185 -2.33 3.35 -8.15
C ARG A 185 -2.27 4.07 -6.80
N ARG A 186 -3.35 4.08 -6.03
CA ARG A 186 -3.37 4.64 -4.67
C ARG A 186 -2.97 3.62 -3.62
N ALA A 187 -3.37 2.36 -3.83
CA ALA A 187 -2.97 1.25 -3.00
C ALA A 187 -1.46 1.05 -2.99
N GLU A 188 -0.79 1.24 -4.14
CA GLU A 188 0.68 1.21 -4.24
C GLU A 188 1.35 2.22 -3.31
N ILE A 189 0.81 3.44 -3.21
CA ILE A 189 1.35 4.46 -2.28
C ILE A 189 1.23 3.98 -0.81
N THR A 190 0.11 3.36 -0.45
CA THR A 190 -0.07 2.76 0.88
C THR A 190 0.96 1.66 1.12
N CYS A 191 1.17 0.80 0.15
CA CYS A 191 2.07 -0.35 0.28
C CYS A 191 3.55 0.04 0.24
N ASP A 192 3.91 1.08 -0.52
CA ASP A 192 5.26 1.67 -0.47
C ASP A 192 5.59 2.20 0.93
N ARG A 193 4.63 2.85 1.59
CA ARG A 193 4.78 3.28 3.00
C ARG A 193 4.98 2.09 3.93
N ALA A 194 4.23 0.99 3.75
CA ALA A 194 4.45 -0.24 4.51
C ALA A 194 5.85 -0.82 4.29
N GLY A 195 6.29 -0.85 3.04
CA GLY A 195 7.62 -1.33 2.67
C GLY A 195 8.73 -0.54 3.34
N VAL A 196 8.69 0.79 3.28
CA VAL A 196 9.73 1.64 3.89
C VAL A 196 9.67 1.62 5.42
N ILE A 197 8.52 1.43 6.04
CA ILE A 197 8.40 1.18 7.48
C ILE A 197 9.10 -0.13 7.85
N CYS A 198 8.95 -1.17 7.03
CA CYS A 198 9.57 -2.47 7.27
C CYS A 198 11.08 -2.44 7.12
N CYS A 199 11.63 -1.78 6.10
CA CYS A 199 13.08 -1.71 5.93
C CYS A 199 13.75 -0.63 6.78
N GLY A 200 13.04 0.45 7.13
CA GLY A 200 13.59 1.57 7.92
C GLY A 200 14.62 2.43 7.17
N ASP A 201 14.86 2.16 5.90
CA ASP A 201 15.86 2.84 5.07
C ASP A 201 15.24 3.31 3.74
N LEU A 202 15.17 4.63 3.59
CA LEU A 202 14.64 5.25 2.37
C LEU A 202 15.48 4.91 1.13
N ASN A 203 16.81 4.86 1.26
CA ASN A 203 17.68 4.59 0.13
C ASN A 203 17.51 3.15 -0.37
N ALA A 204 17.40 2.18 0.54
CA ALA A 204 17.09 0.81 0.19
C ALA A 204 15.72 0.69 -0.51
N ALA A 205 14.71 1.41 -0.02
CA ALA A 205 13.38 1.43 -0.64
C ALA A 205 13.42 2.01 -2.06
N LEU A 206 14.11 3.12 -2.26
CA LEU A 206 14.26 3.76 -3.58
C LEU A 206 15.05 2.86 -4.54
N SER A 207 16.12 2.23 -4.07
CA SER A 207 16.91 1.28 -4.85
C SER A 207 16.07 0.08 -5.28
N ALA A 208 15.31 -0.52 -4.35
CA ALA A 208 14.41 -1.63 -4.66
C ALA A 208 13.39 -1.26 -5.75
N LEU A 209 12.70 -0.12 -5.59
CA LEU A 209 11.75 0.37 -6.59
C LEU A 209 12.40 0.56 -7.96
N THR A 210 13.60 1.09 -8.00
CA THR A 210 14.34 1.35 -9.23
C THR A 210 14.75 0.06 -9.91
N LYS A 211 15.26 -0.92 -9.16
CA LYS A 211 15.63 -2.25 -9.66
C LYS A 211 14.42 -2.99 -10.24
N LEU A 212 13.29 -2.95 -9.52
CA LEU A 212 12.04 -3.56 -9.98
C LEU A 212 11.53 -2.93 -11.28
N ALA A 213 11.59 -1.60 -11.39
CA ALA A 213 11.10 -0.90 -12.57
C ALA A 213 12.00 -1.07 -13.80
N LEU A 214 13.32 -1.09 -13.62
CA LEU A 214 14.27 -1.26 -14.70
C LEU A 214 14.53 -2.73 -15.06
N GLY A 215 14.16 -3.67 -14.17
CA GLY A 215 14.46 -5.09 -14.34
C GLY A 215 15.97 -5.38 -14.34
N SER A 216 16.80 -4.47 -13.82
CA SER A 216 18.26 -4.55 -13.89
C SER A 216 18.94 -3.82 -12.75
N SER A 217 19.69 -4.55 -11.92
CA SER A 217 20.50 -3.97 -10.85
C SER A 217 21.60 -3.05 -11.39
N LYS A 218 22.25 -3.43 -12.49
CA LYS A 218 23.33 -2.64 -13.11
C LYS A 218 22.85 -1.30 -13.65
N LEU A 219 21.63 -1.22 -14.18
CA LEU A 219 21.07 0.05 -14.64
C LEU A 219 20.59 0.89 -13.47
N ALA A 220 20.00 0.27 -12.45
CA ALA A 220 19.52 0.94 -11.26
C ALA A 220 20.67 1.66 -10.49
N GLU A 221 21.85 1.03 -10.37
CA GLU A 221 23.05 1.62 -9.75
C GLU A 221 23.57 2.87 -10.48
N ARG A 222 23.20 3.04 -11.74
CA ARG A 222 23.65 4.16 -12.59
C ARG A 222 22.57 5.21 -12.81
N LEU A 223 21.39 4.98 -12.28
CA LEU A 223 20.27 5.92 -12.43
C LEU A 223 20.53 7.15 -11.56
N ASP A 224 20.52 8.31 -12.21
CA ASP A 224 20.39 9.59 -11.51
C ASP A 224 18.92 9.83 -11.20
N VAL A 225 18.57 9.74 -9.92
CA VAL A 225 17.17 9.86 -9.46
C VAL A 225 16.64 11.27 -9.72
N GLU A 226 17.47 12.31 -9.64
CA GLU A 226 17.05 13.70 -9.88
C GLU A 226 16.73 13.92 -11.37
N GLU A 227 17.59 13.41 -12.27
CA GLU A 227 17.32 13.46 -13.71
C GLU A 227 16.05 12.65 -14.05
N TYR A 228 15.85 11.50 -13.36
CA TYR A 228 14.66 10.69 -13.57
C TYR A 228 13.38 11.40 -13.08
N LEU A 229 13.44 12.15 -11.99
CA LEU A 229 12.30 12.94 -11.51
C LEU A 229 11.95 14.09 -12.48
N LYS A 230 12.91 14.67 -13.19
CA LYS A 230 12.65 15.69 -14.22
C LYS A 230 11.78 15.12 -15.36
N GLN A 231 11.96 13.84 -15.73
CA GLN A 231 11.09 13.17 -16.72
C GLN A 231 9.63 13.15 -16.30
N LEU A 232 9.34 13.19 -15.00
CA LEU A 232 7.97 13.25 -14.51
C LEU A 232 7.26 14.53 -14.99
N GLU A 233 7.97 15.67 -15.01
CA GLU A 233 7.42 16.94 -15.48
C GLU A 233 7.08 16.87 -16.97
N GLU A 234 7.97 16.29 -17.78
CA GLU A 234 7.74 16.05 -19.20
C GLU A 234 6.60 15.08 -19.46
N SER A 235 6.53 13.99 -18.70
CA SER A 235 5.48 12.96 -18.84
C SER A 235 4.09 13.43 -18.45
N GLN A 236 3.99 14.51 -17.66
CA GLN A 236 2.71 15.10 -17.27
C GLN A 236 2.09 15.99 -18.36
N GLU A 237 2.73 16.16 -19.50
CA GLU A 237 2.22 16.91 -20.63
C GLU A 237 1.54 16.01 -21.68
N GLY A 238 0.35 16.41 -22.14
CA GLY A 238 -0.32 15.76 -23.26
C GLY A 238 -0.82 14.33 -23.05
N ALA A 239 -0.60 13.48 -24.06
CA ALA A 239 -1.11 12.10 -24.11
C ALA A 239 -0.50 11.16 -23.07
N GLY A 240 0.74 11.39 -22.64
CA GLY A 240 1.42 10.55 -21.62
C GLY A 240 0.65 10.49 -20.31
N ARG A 241 0.04 11.60 -19.92
CA ARG A 241 -0.81 11.69 -18.73
C ARG A 241 -2.07 10.81 -18.81
N MET A 242 -2.67 10.71 -19.99
CA MET A 242 -3.82 9.83 -20.19
C MET A 242 -3.42 8.35 -20.26
N MET A 243 -2.24 8.04 -20.74
CA MET A 243 -1.74 6.65 -20.79
C MET A 243 -1.58 6.05 -19.39
N GLU A 244 -1.24 6.86 -18.37
CA GLU A 244 -1.17 6.38 -16.99
C GLU A 244 -2.50 5.80 -16.46
N LEU A 245 -3.64 6.17 -17.05
CA LEU A 245 -4.96 5.59 -16.70
C LEU A 245 -5.02 4.08 -16.95
N PHE A 246 -4.24 3.58 -17.89
CA PHE A 246 -4.21 2.17 -18.30
C PHE A 246 -3.13 1.36 -17.59
N HIS A 247 -2.31 2.00 -16.71
CA HIS A 247 -1.32 1.31 -15.91
C HIS A 247 -1.88 0.92 -14.53
N SER A 248 -1.52 -0.26 -14.06
CA SER A 248 -1.88 -0.76 -12.73
C SER A 248 -1.06 -0.08 -11.62
N HIS A 249 0.13 0.41 -11.94
CA HIS A 249 1.01 1.11 -11.00
C HIS A 249 1.18 2.57 -11.41
N PRO A 250 1.36 3.50 -10.45
CA PRO A 250 1.79 4.86 -10.75
C PRO A 250 3.16 4.83 -11.44
N TYR A 251 3.46 5.84 -12.25
CA TYR A 251 4.81 5.98 -12.78
C TYR A 251 5.85 6.00 -11.64
N LEU A 252 6.96 5.31 -11.84
CA LEU A 252 7.99 5.17 -10.81
C LEU A 252 8.43 6.51 -10.20
N PRO A 253 8.64 7.61 -10.97
CA PRO A 253 8.99 8.89 -10.37
C PRO A 253 7.97 9.39 -9.32
N LYS A 254 6.67 9.12 -9.51
CA LYS A 254 5.64 9.48 -8.53
C LYS A 254 5.75 8.65 -7.24
N ARG A 255 6.08 7.38 -7.35
CA ARG A 255 6.32 6.50 -6.18
C ARG A 255 7.54 6.95 -5.40
N VAL A 256 8.65 7.26 -6.11
CA VAL A 256 9.89 7.79 -5.53
C VAL A 256 9.61 9.08 -4.75
N GLU A 257 8.93 10.04 -5.37
CA GLU A 257 8.62 11.31 -4.72
C GLU A 257 7.66 11.13 -3.53
N ALA A 258 6.65 10.26 -3.66
CA ALA A 258 5.74 9.95 -2.56
C ALA A 258 6.46 9.33 -1.35
N LEU A 259 7.45 8.47 -1.56
CA LEU A 259 8.30 7.93 -0.49
C LEU A 259 9.19 9.00 0.15
N ARG A 260 9.79 9.90 -0.64
CA ARG A 260 10.59 11.03 -0.12
C ARG A 260 9.74 11.96 0.76
N LEU A 261 8.51 12.23 0.37
CA LEU A 261 7.57 13.01 1.17
C LEU A 261 7.18 12.28 2.46
N PHE A 262 6.94 10.96 2.39
CA PHE A 262 6.60 10.17 3.56
C PHE A 262 7.77 10.05 4.54
N ALA A 263 9.00 9.94 4.06
CA ALA A 263 10.20 9.88 4.89
C ALA A 263 10.43 11.16 5.73
N GLN A 264 9.81 12.29 5.36
CA GLN A 264 9.87 13.53 6.14
C GLN A 264 8.82 13.60 7.26
N THR A 265 7.98 12.57 7.42
CA THR A 265 6.90 12.60 8.41
C THR A 265 7.34 12.10 9.77
N HIS A 266 6.78 12.67 10.84
CA HIS A 266 6.94 12.15 12.22
C HIS A 266 6.63 10.65 12.28
N TYR A 267 5.64 10.19 11.48
CA TYR A 267 5.24 8.80 11.47
C TYR A 267 6.39 7.88 11.03
N PHE A 268 7.03 8.21 9.91
CA PHE A 268 8.16 7.41 9.42
C PHE A 268 9.37 7.53 10.33
N LEU A 269 9.74 8.74 10.75
CA LEU A 269 10.90 8.97 11.61
C LEU A 269 10.81 8.18 12.91
N LYS A 270 9.62 8.11 13.50
CA LYS A 270 9.35 7.29 14.68
C LYS A 270 9.38 5.79 14.35
N ALA A 271 8.76 5.35 13.25
CA ALA A 271 8.72 3.94 12.86
C ALA A 271 10.10 3.39 12.48
N ALA A 272 10.99 4.23 11.96
CA ALA A 272 12.37 3.90 11.59
C ALA A 272 13.37 4.11 12.75
N ASP A 273 12.88 4.51 13.93
CA ASP A 273 13.70 4.80 15.13
C ASP A 273 14.74 5.93 14.91
N LEU A 274 14.45 6.85 13.99
CA LEU A 274 15.28 8.00 13.65
C LEU A 274 14.97 9.22 14.54
N ASP A 275 13.72 9.34 14.98
CA ASP A 275 13.25 10.34 15.95
C ASP A 275 12.20 9.69 16.86
N PRO A 276 12.64 8.91 17.90
CA PRO A 276 11.74 8.21 18.81
C PRO A 276 10.82 9.14 19.61
N GLU A 277 11.26 10.36 19.88
CA GLU A 277 10.49 11.36 20.63
C GLU A 277 9.43 12.05 19.76
N GLY A 278 9.56 11.98 18.43
CA GLY A 278 8.59 12.55 17.48
C GLY A 278 8.59 14.09 17.49
N THR A 279 9.73 14.70 17.74
CA THR A 279 9.91 16.17 17.82
C THR A 279 10.17 16.79 16.47
N GLU A 280 10.66 15.99 15.51
CA GLU A 280 10.99 16.42 14.19
C GLU A 280 10.01 15.86 13.13
N GLY A 281 9.99 16.48 11.95
CA GLY A 281 9.24 16.01 10.81
C GLY A 281 7.93 16.73 10.54
N LYS A 282 7.28 16.34 9.46
CA LYS A 282 5.99 16.87 9.00
C LYS A 282 4.84 15.98 9.45
N SER A 283 3.63 16.54 9.49
CA SER A 283 2.44 15.73 9.76
C SER A 283 2.13 14.78 8.59
N LEU A 284 1.52 13.64 8.90
CA LEU A 284 1.03 12.72 7.88
C LEU A 284 0.00 13.38 6.95
N ALA A 285 -0.84 14.28 7.50
CA ALA A 285 -1.81 15.05 6.73
C ALA A 285 -1.15 15.98 5.70
N TRP A 286 0.00 16.60 6.05
CA TRP A 286 0.79 17.36 5.10
C TRP A 286 1.28 16.48 3.95
N CYS A 287 1.87 15.33 4.25
CA CYS A 287 2.33 14.37 3.25
C CYS A 287 1.18 13.95 2.33
N ASP A 288 0.03 13.58 2.90
CA ASP A 288 -1.15 13.15 2.14
C ASP A 288 -1.67 14.24 1.18
N ALA A 289 -1.60 15.49 1.59
CA ALA A 289 -1.97 16.62 0.72
C ALA A 289 -1.04 16.77 -0.48
N GLN A 290 0.28 16.60 -0.30
CA GLN A 290 1.26 16.62 -1.40
C GLN A 290 1.07 15.40 -2.32
N VAL A 291 0.96 14.21 -1.76
CA VAL A 291 0.74 12.97 -2.51
C VAL A 291 -0.56 13.04 -3.33
N LYS A 292 -1.62 13.64 -2.80
CA LYS A 292 -2.87 13.84 -3.54
C LYS A 292 -2.67 14.63 -4.84
N ARG A 293 -1.81 15.66 -4.83
CA ARG A 293 -1.46 16.43 -6.04
C ARG A 293 -0.65 15.59 -7.02
N LEU A 294 0.30 14.81 -6.50
CA LEU A 294 1.21 13.96 -7.28
C LEU A 294 0.48 12.84 -8.02
N VAL A 295 -0.46 12.14 -7.37
CA VAL A 295 -1.20 11.01 -7.97
C VAL A 295 -2.44 11.43 -8.76
N SER A 296 -2.81 12.71 -8.72
CA SER A 296 -3.97 13.22 -9.45
C SER A 296 -3.63 13.35 -10.94
N ILE A 297 -4.36 12.62 -11.78
CA ILE A 297 -4.22 12.68 -13.24
C ILE A 297 -4.84 13.97 -13.81
N PHE A 298 -5.82 14.55 -13.10
CA PHE A 298 -6.61 15.69 -13.58
C PHE A 298 -6.32 17.02 -12.85
N ALA A 299 -5.40 17.04 -11.89
CA ALA A 299 -5.02 18.30 -11.24
C ALA A 299 -4.24 19.17 -12.23
N GLY A 300 -4.82 20.31 -12.62
CA GLY A 300 -4.13 21.34 -13.41
C GLY A 300 -2.91 21.88 -12.67
N LYS A 301 -1.96 22.48 -13.40
CA LYS A 301 -0.79 23.18 -12.86
C LYS A 301 -1.24 24.31 -11.90
N GLY A 302 -1.58 23.97 -10.65
CA GLY A 302 -1.73 24.96 -9.59
C GLY A 302 -0.36 25.16 -8.97
N LYS A 303 0.17 26.40 -9.01
CA LYS A 303 1.36 26.79 -8.24
C LYS A 303 1.19 26.36 -6.78
N PRO A 304 2.25 25.96 -6.09
CA PRO A 304 2.20 25.71 -4.67
C PRO A 304 1.85 27.04 -3.95
N GLU A 305 0.66 27.11 -3.39
CA GLU A 305 0.37 28.10 -2.37
C GLU A 305 1.19 27.75 -1.14
N ALA A 306 2.13 28.58 -0.81
CA ALA A 306 2.82 28.59 0.46
C ALA A 306 1.77 28.88 1.54
N THR A 307 1.23 27.87 2.17
CA THR A 307 0.37 28.04 3.33
C THR A 307 1.27 28.23 4.55
N THR A 308 1.71 29.46 4.76
CA THR A 308 2.08 29.94 6.09
C THR A 308 0.81 30.08 6.89
N THR A 309 0.47 29.07 7.66
CA THR A 309 -0.41 29.24 8.83
C THR A 309 0.48 29.13 10.06
N GLU A 310 0.99 30.28 10.47
CA GLU A 310 1.39 30.49 11.86
C GLU A 310 0.14 30.28 12.71
N VAL A 311 0.15 29.22 13.50
CA VAL A 311 -0.76 29.09 14.64
C VAL A 311 -0.18 29.98 15.72
N THR A 312 -0.72 31.18 15.85
CA THR A 312 -0.50 31.99 17.03
C THR A 312 -1.25 31.34 18.19
N ASP A 313 -0.48 30.82 19.14
CA ASP A 313 -0.91 30.58 20.50
C ASP A 313 -1.39 31.92 21.09
N GLY A 314 -2.65 31.96 21.43
CA GLY A 314 -3.25 33.02 22.24
C GLY A 314 -3.87 32.38 23.45
N ALA A 315 -3.08 32.37 24.52
CA ALA A 315 -3.54 32.05 25.88
C ALA A 315 -4.28 33.23 26.48
N GLU A 316 -5.21 32.87 27.38
CA GLU A 316 -5.73 33.61 28.55
C GLU A 316 -6.74 34.74 28.27
N ALA A 317 -7.69 34.99 29.13
CA ALA A 317 -7.89 34.72 30.53
C ALA A 317 -9.37 34.87 30.86
N GLY A 318 -9.75 34.24 31.92
CA GLY A 318 -11.06 34.21 32.51
C GLY A 318 -11.63 35.58 32.97
N ALA A 319 -12.93 35.60 33.00
CA ALA A 319 -13.70 36.33 34.02
C ALA A 319 -15.09 35.72 34.12
N ASP A 320 -15.44 35.39 35.32
CA ASP A 320 -16.64 34.75 35.83
C ASP A 320 -17.80 35.77 35.87
N PRO A 321 -19.06 35.33 36.04
CA PRO A 321 -20.28 36.06 35.66
C PRO A 321 -20.90 36.79 36.85
N GLN A 322 -21.65 37.81 36.57
CA GLN A 322 -22.76 38.21 37.47
C GLN A 322 -23.90 38.86 36.71
N SER A 323 -25.05 38.19 36.85
CA SER A 323 -26.39 38.74 37.12
C SER A 323 -26.82 40.02 36.39
N ASP A 324 -27.90 39.95 35.59
CA ASP A 324 -29.14 40.60 36.05
C ASP A 324 -30.36 40.12 35.24
N GLU A 325 -31.39 39.85 36.01
CA GLU A 325 -32.75 39.60 35.56
C GLU A 325 -33.38 40.87 34.98
N ARG A 326 -34.33 40.71 34.12
CA ARG A 326 -35.67 41.31 34.04
C ARG A 326 -36.15 41.53 32.62
N GLU A 327 -37.20 40.83 32.36
CA GLU A 327 -38.57 41.28 32.14
C GLU A 327 -38.84 42.02 30.80
N GLU A 328 -39.77 41.48 30.14
CA GLU A 328 -41.05 41.92 29.59
C GLU A 328 -41.21 42.03 28.07
N GLU A 329 -42.18 41.23 27.65
CA GLU A 329 -43.30 41.49 26.78
C GLU A 329 -43.09 42.27 25.43
N ARG A 330 -43.22 41.62 24.36
CA ARG A 330 -44.45 41.68 23.51
C ARG A 330 -44.32 40.76 22.31
#